data_0451578fdc1081a49f8e23506c94a267
#
_entry.id   0451578fdc1081a49f8e23506c94a267
#
_cell.length_a   1.000
_cell.length_b   1.000
_cell.length_c   1.000
_cell.angle_alpha   90.00
_cell.angle_beta   90.00
_cell.angle_gamma   90.00
#
_symmetry.space_group_name_H-M   'P 1'
#
loop_
_entity.id
_entity.type
_entity.pdbx_description
1 polymer ?
#
loop_
_entity_poly.entity_id
_entity_poly.type
_entity_poly.pdbx_seq_one_letter_code
_entity_poly.pdbx_strand_id
1 'polypeptide(L)'
;LYKNGKIEIYENINFTPEQRANDLLKKMTIEEKVGQMFHPPISINGGTISEIMNLASGRGDTTESLILNKNITHYNLYGSPNPSQLAKKLNQLQKIAERSRLGIPLTISSDPIHEVPRGGGVAAFSLKGFSKWPSQLGFAATRQPEIIKEFAEIAREEYLSVGLRTALHPMSDLATEPRWSRNFGTFGSNADLSSDFTIAYMDGFQGKKINSNSVLTMVKHFPGGGPQEDGLDPHLYSGQNQVYPGNNFEYHLKPFKNAINNNLKVIMPYY
;
A
#
# COMPACT_ATOMS: atom_id res chain seq x y z
N LEU A 1 8.00 15.04 18.33
CA LEU A 1 7.35 15.85 19.36
C LEU A 1 7.32 17.32 18.96
N TYR A 2 6.19 17.96 19.10
CA TYR A 2 6.03 19.40 18.84
C TYR A 2 6.91 20.22 19.79
N LYS A 3 7.78 21.05 19.23
CA LYS A 3 8.90 21.65 19.97
C LYS A 3 8.51 22.82 20.88
N ASN A 4 7.38 22.72 21.59
CA ASN A 4 6.91 23.73 22.55
C ASN A 4 7.15 23.36 24.02
N GLY A 5 7.82 22.23 24.29
CA GLY A 5 8.09 21.72 25.64
C GLY A 5 6.91 21.05 26.34
N LYS A 6 5.78 20.84 25.63
CA LYS A 6 4.59 20.17 26.16
C LYS A 6 4.23 18.99 25.28
N ILE A 7 3.63 17.96 25.88
CA ILE A 7 3.03 16.85 25.14
C ILE A 7 1.63 17.29 24.71
N GLU A 8 1.44 17.47 23.42
CA GLU A 8 0.16 17.82 22.82
C GLU A 8 -0.79 16.62 22.79
N ILE A 9 -2.10 16.85 22.60
CA ILE A 9 -3.09 15.77 22.54
C ILE A 9 -2.74 14.78 21.41
N TYR A 10 -2.34 15.27 20.24
CA TYR A 10 -2.01 14.39 19.11
C TYR A 10 -0.77 13.52 19.35
N GLU A 11 0.12 13.92 20.23
CA GLU A 11 1.33 13.17 20.61
C GLU A 11 1.05 12.13 21.72
N ASN A 12 -0.01 12.31 22.49
CA ASN A 12 -0.28 11.51 23.68
C ASN A 12 -1.14 10.28 23.33
N ILE A 13 -0.56 9.09 23.49
CA ILE A 13 -1.21 7.80 23.17
C ILE A 13 -2.41 7.47 24.08
N ASN A 14 -2.60 8.18 25.19
CA ASN A 14 -3.74 7.98 26.08
C ASN A 14 -5.04 8.58 25.51
N PHE A 15 -4.96 9.41 24.49
CA PHE A 15 -6.13 9.92 23.78
C PHE A 15 -6.50 8.99 22.59
N THR A 16 -7.79 8.98 22.24
CA THR A 16 -8.26 8.18 21.11
C THR A 16 -7.64 8.66 19.79
N PRO A 17 -7.50 7.79 18.78
CA PRO A 17 -7.00 8.22 17.46
C PRO A 17 -7.76 9.40 16.87
N GLU A 18 -9.08 9.47 17.08
CA GLU A 18 -9.93 10.57 16.60
C GLU A 18 -9.61 11.88 17.33
N GLN A 19 -9.46 11.86 18.65
CA GLN A 19 -9.07 13.04 19.43
C GLN A 19 -7.69 13.55 19.00
N ARG A 20 -6.76 12.64 18.79
CA ARG A 20 -5.41 12.95 18.33
C ARG A 20 -5.40 13.55 16.91
N ALA A 21 -6.15 12.95 15.99
CA ALA A 21 -6.27 13.45 14.63
C ALA A 21 -6.91 14.84 14.57
N ASN A 22 -7.99 15.06 15.35
CA ASN A 22 -8.66 16.35 15.42
C ASN A 22 -7.78 17.46 16.01
N ASP A 23 -6.97 17.14 17.02
CA ASP A 23 -6.01 18.11 17.58
C ASP A 23 -4.91 18.45 16.57
N LEU A 24 -4.33 17.43 15.91
CA LEU A 24 -3.32 17.61 14.87
C LEU A 24 -3.87 18.48 13.71
N LEU A 25 -5.06 18.16 13.22
CA LEU A 25 -5.69 18.87 12.10
C LEU A 25 -5.86 20.37 12.37
N LYS A 26 -6.17 20.76 13.62
CA LYS A 26 -6.29 22.17 14.02
C LYS A 26 -4.95 22.91 14.01
N LYS A 27 -3.84 22.18 14.16
CA LYS A 27 -2.49 22.76 14.20
C LYS A 27 -1.82 22.81 12.83
N MET A 28 -2.30 22.02 11.86
CA MET A 28 -1.73 21.93 10.51
C MET A 28 -2.04 23.16 9.68
N THR A 29 -1.02 23.65 8.95
CA THR A 29 -1.19 24.62 7.87
C THR A 29 -1.84 23.97 6.63
N ILE A 30 -2.22 24.77 5.66
CA ILE A 30 -2.75 24.25 4.39
C ILE A 30 -1.70 23.43 3.65
N GLU A 31 -0.45 23.87 3.62
CA GLU A 31 0.67 23.17 2.98
C GLU A 31 0.93 21.82 3.64
N GLU A 32 0.87 21.75 4.96
CA GLU A 32 1.00 20.48 5.68
C GLU A 32 -0.17 19.53 5.41
N LYS A 33 -1.39 20.04 5.26
CA LYS A 33 -2.55 19.23 4.85
C LYS A 33 -2.42 18.73 3.42
N VAL A 34 -1.98 19.59 2.50
CA VAL A 34 -1.71 19.22 1.10
C VAL A 34 -0.63 18.15 1.01
N GLY A 35 0.45 18.26 1.82
CA GLY A 35 1.49 17.24 1.88
C GLY A 35 0.98 15.84 2.23
N GLN A 36 -0.11 15.72 3.04
CA GLN A 36 -0.72 14.44 3.37
C GLN A 36 -1.47 13.79 2.18
N MET A 37 -1.74 14.55 1.11
CA MET A 37 -2.48 14.06 -0.05
C MET A 37 -1.57 13.38 -1.10
N PHE A 38 -0.26 13.35 -0.87
CA PHE A 38 0.71 12.78 -1.79
C PHE A 38 1.29 11.47 -1.26
N HIS A 39 1.52 10.52 -2.17
CA HIS A 39 2.09 9.21 -1.88
C HIS A 39 3.14 8.82 -2.94
N PRO A 40 4.24 9.58 -3.06
CA PRO A 40 5.25 9.33 -4.08
C PRO A 40 6.10 8.10 -3.77
N PRO A 41 6.83 7.57 -4.75
CA PRO A 41 7.81 6.52 -4.54
C PRO A 41 9.03 7.02 -3.74
N ILE A 42 9.61 6.11 -2.94
CA ILE A 42 10.88 6.31 -2.25
C ILE A 42 11.82 5.14 -2.54
N SER A 43 13.06 5.43 -2.96
CA SER A 43 14.08 4.41 -3.18
C SER A 43 14.98 4.27 -1.95
N ILE A 44 15.24 3.02 -1.54
CA ILE A 44 16.08 2.73 -0.38
C ILE A 44 17.57 2.58 -0.74
N ASN A 45 17.87 2.07 -1.92
CA ASN A 45 19.25 1.74 -2.33
C ASN A 45 19.90 2.77 -3.27
N GLY A 46 19.36 4.01 -3.33
CA GLY A 46 19.91 5.05 -4.20
C GLY A 46 19.99 4.56 -5.64
N GLY A 47 18.90 4.28 -6.25
CA GLY A 47 18.93 3.81 -7.62
C GLY A 47 17.57 3.89 -8.29
N THR A 48 17.54 4.71 -9.24
CA THR A 48 17.02 4.65 -10.59
C THR A 48 15.64 5.28 -10.80
N ILE A 49 14.57 4.88 -10.14
CA ILE A 49 13.27 5.44 -10.54
C ILE A 49 12.95 6.74 -9.82
N SER A 50 13.19 6.80 -8.51
CA SER A 50 12.99 8.06 -7.77
C SER A 50 13.95 9.15 -8.21
N GLU A 51 15.23 8.83 -8.47
CA GLU A 51 16.20 9.77 -9.03
C GLU A 51 15.91 10.07 -10.49
N ILE A 52 15.52 9.09 -11.30
CA ILE A 52 15.13 9.31 -12.70
C ILE A 52 13.84 10.12 -12.80
N MET A 53 12.84 9.85 -11.97
CA MET A 53 11.61 10.65 -11.96
C MET A 53 11.84 12.05 -11.37
N ASN A 54 12.74 12.20 -10.40
CA ASN A 54 13.15 13.51 -9.87
C ASN A 54 14.00 14.29 -10.89
N LEU A 55 14.91 13.62 -11.60
CA LEU A 55 15.68 14.20 -12.70
C LEU A 55 14.80 14.51 -13.92
N ALA A 56 13.90 13.62 -14.29
CA ALA A 56 12.99 13.82 -15.42
C ALA A 56 11.96 14.94 -15.16
N SER A 57 11.58 15.18 -13.90
CA SER A 57 10.71 16.27 -13.50
C SER A 57 11.42 17.61 -13.35
N GLY A 58 12.75 17.65 -13.49
CA GLY A 58 13.57 18.86 -13.35
C GLY A 58 13.56 19.49 -11.95
N ARG A 59 13.10 18.77 -10.93
CA ARG A 59 12.82 19.35 -9.61
C ARG A 59 13.82 19.03 -8.53
N GLY A 60 14.78 18.16 -8.73
CA GLY A 60 15.93 17.96 -7.85
C GLY A 60 15.64 17.77 -6.34
N ASP A 61 14.38 17.53 -5.95
CA ASP A 61 14.00 17.40 -4.54
C ASP A 61 14.58 16.11 -3.94
N THR A 62 15.38 16.26 -2.90
CA THR A 62 15.82 15.13 -2.10
C THR A 62 14.68 14.59 -1.26
N THR A 63 14.78 13.34 -0.80
CA THR A 63 13.80 12.76 0.14
C THR A 63 13.64 13.63 1.39
N GLU A 64 14.73 14.20 1.90
CA GLU A 64 14.68 15.12 3.04
C GLU A 64 13.89 16.41 2.71
N SER A 65 14.06 16.98 1.50
CA SER A 65 13.27 18.12 1.03
C SER A 65 11.78 17.78 0.91
N LEU A 66 11.45 16.60 0.38
CA LEU A 66 10.04 16.16 0.30
C LEU A 66 9.39 16.06 1.69
N ILE A 67 10.14 15.56 2.68
CA ILE A 67 9.65 15.45 4.06
C ILE A 67 9.54 16.81 4.74
N LEU A 68 10.61 17.61 4.73
CA LEU A 68 10.70 18.83 5.54
C LEU A 68 10.08 20.07 4.87
N ASN A 69 10.20 20.18 3.54
CA ASN A 69 9.77 21.38 2.81
C ASN A 69 8.43 21.18 2.10
N LYS A 70 8.10 19.93 1.70
CA LYS A 70 6.83 19.60 1.04
C LYS A 70 5.84 18.93 1.99
N ASN A 71 6.24 18.64 3.24
CA ASN A 71 5.41 18.03 4.27
C ASN A 71 4.76 16.69 3.87
N ILE A 72 5.39 15.95 2.95
CA ILE A 72 4.90 14.65 2.51
C ILE A 72 5.26 13.61 3.56
N THR A 73 4.28 12.83 3.99
CA THR A 73 4.44 11.82 5.05
C THR A 73 4.12 10.39 4.61
N HIS A 74 3.62 10.20 3.39
CA HIS A 74 3.30 8.88 2.85
C HIS A 74 4.19 8.57 1.66
N TYR A 75 4.78 7.37 1.64
CA TYR A 75 5.70 6.94 0.58
C TYR A 75 5.49 5.48 0.22
N ASN A 76 5.62 5.15 -1.08
CA ASN A 76 5.69 3.78 -1.54
C ASN A 76 7.14 3.33 -1.73
N LEU A 77 7.49 2.18 -1.17
CA LEU A 77 8.82 1.61 -1.23
C LEU A 77 9.15 1.09 -2.64
N TYR A 78 10.28 1.54 -3.17
CA TYR A 78 10.90 1.01 -4.37
C TYR A 78 12.33 0.53 -4.08
N GLY A 79 12.76 -0.46 -4.86
CA GLY A 79 14.08 -1.07 -4.71
C GLY A 79 14.05 -2.44 -4.04
N SER A 80 15.22 -3.01 -3.80
CA SER A 80 15.37 -4.39 -3.32
C SER A 80 16.30 -4.49 -2.09
N PRO A 81 16.03 -3.73 -1.01
CA PRO A 81 16.85 -3.81 0.20
C PRO A 81 16.61 -5.15 0.91
N ASN A 82 17.63 -5.64 1.63
CA ASN A 82 17.40 -6.68 2.63
C ASN A 82 16.75 -6.08 3.90
N PRO A 83 16.18 -6.91 4.82
CA PRO A 83 15.45 -6.41 5.99
C PRO A 83 16.26 -5.45 6.86
N SER A 84 17.54 -5.74 7.11
CA SER A 84 18.40 -4.89 7.92
C SER A 84 18.66 -3.51 7.29
N GLN A 85 18.91 -3.49 5.98
CA GLN A 85 19.07 -2.22 5.23
C GLN A 85 17.78 -1.41 5.26
N LEU A 86 16.65 -2.08 5.03
CA LEU A 86 15.33 -1.45 5.04
C LEU A 86 15.02 -0.82 6.41
N ALA A 87 15.12 -1.59 7.48
CA ALA A 87 14.86 -1.10 8.84
C ALA A 87 15.75 0.10 9.22
N LYS A 88 17.07 0.01 8.92
CA LYS A 88 18.00 1.11 9.17
C LYS A 88 17.62 2.38 8.41
N LYS A 89 17.27 2.24 7.14
CA LYS A 89 16.90 3.39 6.30
C LYS A 89 15.58 4.00 6.75
N LEU A 90 14.55 3.18 7.03
CA LEU A 90 13.27 3.70 7.52
C LEU A 90 13.44 4.41 8.86
N ASN A 91 14.26 3.91 9.77
CA ASN A 91 14.59 4.62 11.02
C ASN A 91 15.28 5.97 10.77
N GLN A 92 16.17 6.07 9.77
CA GLN A 92 16.78 7.34 9.39
C GLN A 92 15.74 8.33 8.86
N LEU A 93 14.80 7.86 8.04
CA LEU A 93 13.72 8.70 7.51
C LEU A 93 12.77 9.18 8.61
N GLN A 94 12.43 8.33 9.57
CA GLN A 94 11.64 8.74 10.74
C GLN A 94 12.35 9.84 11.56
N LYS A 95 13.67 9.75 11.75
CA LYS A 95 14.45 10.82 12.39
C LYS A 95 14.42 12.14 11.61
N ILE A 96 14.35 12.08 10.27
CA ILE A 96 14.14 13.29 9.46
C ILE A 96 12.74 13.86 9.72
N ALA A 97 11.71 13.02 9.71
CA ALA A 97 10.33 13.44 9.97
C ALA A 97 10.16 14.09 11.36
N GLU A 98 10.85 13.59 12.39
CA GLU A 98 10.88 14.20 13.74
C GLU A 98 11.41 15.65 13.73
N ARG A 99 12.18 16.03 12.71
CA ARG A 99 12.70 17.39 12.56
C ARG A 99 11.68 18.36 11.97
N SER A 100 10.61 17.88 11.36
CA SER A 100 9.53 18.72 10.86
C SER A 100 8.80 19.44 12.00
N ARG A 101 8.02 20.47 11.65
CA ARG A 101 7.34 21.31 12.67
C ARG A 101 6.42 20.52 13.58
N LEU A 102 5.65 19.59 13.04
CA LEU A 102 4.69 18.78 13.79
C LEU A 102 5.20 17.38 14.13
N GLY A 103 6.35 16.97 13.60
CA GLY A 103 6.94 15.65 13.86
C GLY A 103 6.05 14.49 13.44
N ILE A 104 5.23 14.65 12.41
CA ILE A 104 4.32 13.59 11.94
C ILE A 104 5.15 12.42 11.42
N PRO A 105 4.97 11.20 11.96
CA PRO A 105 5.70 10.03 11.48
C PRO A 105 5.39 9.70 10.03
N LEU A 106 6.37 9.13 9.31
CA LEU A 106 6.16 8.66 7.96
C LEU A 106 5.40 7.33 7.95
N THR A 107 4.45 7.22 7.04
CA THR A 107 3.79 5.96 6.68
C THR A 107 4.42 5.42 5.41
N ILE A 108 5.11 4.29 5.53
CA ILE A 108 5.74 3.64 4.38
C ILE A 108 4.92 2.43 3.99
N SER A 109 4.57 2.38 2.71
CA SER A 109 3.87 1.27 2.08
C SER A 109 4.80 0.49 1.16
N SER A 110 4.40 -0.71 0.79
CA SER A 110 5.04 -1.45 -0.30
C SER A 110 4.03 -2.28 -1.09
N ASP A 111 4.33 -2.51 -2.35
CA ASP A 111 3.75 -3.62 -3.10
C ASP A 111 4.16 -4.96 -2.47
N PRO A 112 3.57 -6.11 -2.88
CA PRO A 112 3.92 -7.41 -2.30
C PRO A 112 5.43 -7.66 -2.32
N ILE A 113 6.01 -8.09 -1.20
CA ILE A 113 7.45 -8.36 -1.07
C ILE A 113 7.75 -9.84 -0.81
N HIS A 114 6.72 -10.63 -0.62
CA HIS A 114 6.79 -12.04 -0.24
C HIS A 114 6.63 -13.01 -1.41
N GLU A 115 6.33 -12.52 -2.61
CA GLU A 115 6.11 -13.41 -3.75
C GLU A 115 7.41 -14.12 -4.18
N VAL A 116 7.25 -15.32 -4.73
CA VAL A 116 8.35 -16.00 -5.42
C VAL A 116 8.87 -15.12 -6.56
N PRO A 117 10.19 -14.94 -6.71
CA PRO A 117 10.75 -14.07 -7.72
C PRO A 117 10.22 -14.37 -9.14
N ARG A 118 9.70 -13.34 -9.80
CA ARG A 118 9.39 -13.35 -11.22
C ARG A 118 10.33 -12.36 -11.89
N GLY A 119 10.88 -12.70 -13.04
CA GLY A 119 11.80 -11.83 -13.74
C GLY A 119 11.15 -10.49 -14.10
N GLY A 120 11.85 -9.38 -13.82
CA GLY A 120 11.55 -8.04 -14.31
C GLY A 120 10.41 -7.31 -13.60
N GLY A 121 10.65 -6.05 -13.28
CA GLY A 121 9.65 -5.13 -12.71
C GLY A 121 10.30 -4.14 -11.74
N VAL A 122 9.72 -2.95 -11.65
CA VAL A 122 10.21 -1.86 -10.79
C VAL A 122 9.63 -1.90 -9.38
N ALA A 123 8.53 -2.62 -9.18
CA ALA A 123 7.91 -2.80 -7.88
C ALA A 123 8.59 -3.94 -7.10
N ALA A 124 8.62 -3.81 -5.78
CA ALA A 124 9.24 -4.78 -4.90
C ALA A 124 8.28 -5.96 -4.65
N PHE A 125 8.19 -6.90 -5.60
CA PHE A 125 7.36 -8.10 -5.45
C PHE A 125 8.07 -9.25 -4.74
N SER A 126 9.39 -9.19 -4.61
CA SER A 126 10.18 -10.23 -3.96
C SER A 126 11.46 -9.67 -3.38
N LEU A 127 11.49 -9.43 -2.08
CA LEU A 127 12.69 -9.00 -1.39
C LEU A 127 13.42 -10.17 -0.73
N LYS A 128 14.76 -10.19 -0.84
CA LYS A 128 15.58 -11.18 -0.15
C LYS A 128 15.48 -11.02 1.38
N GLY A 129 15.43 -12.13 2.10
CA GLY A 129 15.38 -12.16 3.56
C GLY A 129 13.98 -12.06 4.16
N PHE A 130 12.94 -12.04 3.35
CA PHE A 130 11.54 -12.22 3.74
C PHE A 130 11.06 -13.59 3.33
N SER A 131 10.04 -14.11 4.00
CA SER A 131 9.41 -15.38 3.66
C SER A 131 8.88 -15.37 2.21
N LYS A 132 8.80 -16.56 1.59
CA LYS A 132 8.39 -16.69 0.19
C LYS A 132 7.12 -17.50 0.06
N TRP A 133 6.18 -16.93 -0.66
CA TRP A 133 4.83 -17.43 -0.79
C TRP A 133 4.35 -17.37 -2.25
N PRO A 134 3.30 -18.12 -2.62
CA PRO A 134 2.68 -17.99 -3.92
C PRO A 134 2.13 -16.58 -4.18
N SER A 135 1.87 -16.27 -5.44
CA SER A 135 1.04 -15.11 -5.77
C SER A 135 -0.41 -15.30 -5.32
N GLN A 136 -1.19 -14.22 -5.33
CA GLN A 136 -2.61 -14.28 -4.98
C GLN A 136 -3.36 -15.36 -5.78
N LEU A 137 -3.10 -15.50 -7.08
CA LEU A 137 -3.71 -16.53 -7.91
C LEU A 137 -3.31 -17.94 -7.45
N GLY A 138 -2.06 -18.12 -7.00
CA GLY A 138 -1.59 -19.39 -6.43
C GLY A 138 -2.32 -19.73 -5.13
N PHE A 139 -2.54 -18.75 -4.26
CA PHE A 139 -3.36 -18.95 -3.05
C PHE A 139 -4.81 -19.29 -3.42
N ALA A 140 -5.42 -18.57 -4.36
CA ALA A 140 -6.80 -18.81 -4.78
C ALA A 140 -7.00 -20.22 -5.36
N ALA A 141 -5.98 -20.81 -6.00
CA ALA A 141 -6.02 -22.17 -6.51
C ALA A 141 -6.19 -23.22 -5.40
N THR A 142 -5.80 -22.92 -4.16
CA THR A 142 -6.03 -23.80 -3.01
C THR A 142 -7.49 -23.87 -2.59
N ARG A 143 -8.28 -22.84 -2.87
CA ARG A 143 -9.65 -22.62 -2.38
C ARG A 143 -9.77 -22.63 -0.85
N GLN A 144 -8.70 -22.30 -0.15
CA GLN A 144 -8.62 -22.30 1.31
C GLN A 144 -8.21 -20.90 1.81
N PRO A 145 -9.16 -20.02 2.13
CA PRO A 145 -8.88 -18.66 2.63
C PRO A 145 -8.05 -18.64 3.92
N GLU A 146 -8.10 -19.72 4.71
CA GLU A 146 -7.35 -19.84 5.96
C GLU A 146 -5.83 -19.79 5.69
N ILE A 147 -5.36 -20.38 4.60
CA ILE A 147 -3.93 -20.39 4.23
C ILE A 147 -3.44 -18.98 3.92
N ILE A 148 -4.22 -18.19 3.21
CA ILE A 148 -3.82 -16.80 2.92
C ILE A 148 -3.89 -15.92 4.16
N LYS A 149 -4.78 -16.22 5.09
CA LYS A 149 -4.81 -15.52 6.37
C LYS A 149 -3.56 -15.81 7.19
N GLU A 150 -3.12 -17.07 7.29
CA GLU A 150 -1.88 -17.45 7.95
C GLU A 150 -0.67 -16.75 7.31
N PHE A 151 -0.58 -16.78 5.98
CA PHE A 151 0.42 -15.99 5.26
C PHE A 151 0.38 -14.51 5.66
N ALA A 152 -0.79 -13.89 5.67
CA ALA A 152 -0.96 -12.48 5.94
C ALA A 152 -0.58 -12.10 7.39
N GLU A 153 -0.80 -13.01 8.35
CA GLU A 153 -0.36 -12.86 9.74
C GLU A 153 1.18 -12.86 9.84
N ILE A 154 1.85 -13.79 9.16
CA ILE A 154 3.31 -13.86 9.10
C ILE A 154 3.88 -12.63 8.40
N ALA A 155 3.33 -12.27 7.24
CA ALA A 155 3.76 -11.11 6.47
C ALA A 155 3.59 -9.80 7.26
N ARG A 156 2.52 -9.67 8.05
CA ARG A 156 2.32 -8.53 8.96
C ARG A 156 3.48 -8.39 9.94
N GLU A 157 3.90 -9.47 10.58
CA GLU A 157 5.01 -9.44 11.54
C GLU A 157 6.31 -9.04 10.86
N GLU A 158 6.57 -9.54 9.68
CA GLU A 158 7.73 -9.15 8.88
C GLU A 158 7.67 -7.67 8.47
N TYR A 159 6.51 -7.15 8.05
CA TYR A 159 6.31 -5.73 7.76
C TYR A 159 6.60 -4.86 8.98
N LEU A 160 6.03 -5.22 10.12
CA LEU A 160 6.22 -4.47 11.37
C LEU A 160 7.68 -4.46 11.81
N SER A 161 8.40 -5.58 11.64
CA SER A 161 9.80 -5.71 12.02
C SER A 161 10.73 -4.73 11.29
N VAL A 162 10.37 -4.32 10.08
CA VAL A 162 11.14 -3.37 9.28
C VAL A 162 10.53 -1.96 9.22
N GLY A 163 9.38 -1.73 9.85
CA GLY A 163 8.74 -0.43 9.92
C GLY A 163 7.75 -0.11 8.79
N LEU A 164 7.33 -1.10 7.99
CA LEU A 164 6.25 -0.95 7.01
C LEU A 164 4.90 -0.97 7.71
N ARG A 165 3.99 -0.06 7.35
CA ARG A 165 2.69 0.11 8.01
C ARG A 165 1.49 0.02 7.07
N THR A 166 1.73 0.00 5.77
CA THR A 166 0.68 -0.13 4.76
C THR A 166 1.14 -1.09 3.66
N ALA A 167 0.25 -1.99 3.29
CA ALA A 167 0.42 -2.93 2.21
C ALA A 167 -0.42 -2.46 1.01
N LEU A 168 0.20 -2.19 -0.15
CA LEU A 168 -0.50 -1.81 -1.39
C LEU A 168 -1.11 -3.02 -2.09
N HIS A 169 -1.74 -3.85 -1.33
CA HIS A 169 -2.40 -5.10 -1.74
C HIS A 169 -3.45 -5.49 -0.70
N PRO A 170 -4.35 -6.44 -0.97
CA PRO A 170 -4.42 -7.31 -2.14
C PRO A 170 -5.04 -6.65 -3.37
N MET A 171 -4.88 -7.31 -4.54
CA MET A 171 -5.64 -7.02 -5.74
C MET A 171 -6.95 -7.81 -5.69
N SER A 172 -8.07 -7.08 -5.62
CA SER A 172 -9.43 -7.68 -5.65
C SER A 172 -10.09 -7.57 -7.01
N ASP A 173 -9.31 -7.18 -8.01
CA ASP A 173 -9.70 -7.23 -9.42
C ASP A 173 -10.10 -8.65 -9.81
N LEU A 174 -11.10 -8.80 -10.70
CA LEU A 174 -11.50 -10.11 -11.23
C LEU A 174 -10.81 -10.35 -12.57
N ALA A 175 -10.11 -11.47 -12.70
CA ALA A 175 -9.39 -11.90 -13.91
C ALA A 175 -10.37 -12.34 -15.02
N THR A 176 -11.17 -11.42 -15.56
CA THR A 176 -12.18 -11.72 -16.58
C THR A 176 -11.67 -11.53 -18.00
N GLU A 177 -10.57 -10.79 -18.20
CA GLU A 177 -9.89 -10.68 -19.48
C GLU A 177 -8.57 -11.48 -19.43
N PRO A 178 -8.49 -12.65 -20.10
CA PRO A 178 -7.32 -13.53 -20.00
C PRO A 178 -6.01 -12.92 -20.51
N ARG A 179 -6.09 -11.94 -21.43
CA ARG A 179 -4.92 -11.25 -21.98
C ARG A 179 -4.33 -10.21 -21.05
N TRP A 180 -5.06 -9.81 -20.00
CA TRP A 180 -4.58 -8.82 -19.05
C TRP A 180 -3.36 -9.33 -18.27
N SER A 181 -2.24 -8.64 -18.40
CA SER A 181 -0.95 -9.07 -17.87
C SER A 181 -0.88 -9.21 -16.36
N ARG A 182 -1.85 -8.62 -15.62
CA ARG A 182 -1.86 -8.59 -14.14
C ARG A 182 -2.73 -9.67 -13.49
N ASN A 183 -3.30 -10.57 -14.27
CA ASN A 183 -4.17 -11.66 -13.77
C ASN A 183 -3.54 -12.48 -12.65
N PHE A 184 -2.23 -12.68 -12.67
CA PHE A 184 -1.51 -13.44 -11.63
C PHE A 184 -1.60 -12.81 -10.22
N GLY A 185 -1.80 -11.50 -10.14
CA GLY A 185 -1.92 -10.76 -8.88
C GLY A 185 -3.33 -10.77 -8.30
N THR A 186 -4.31 -11.39 -8.99
CA THR A 186 -5.71 -11.46 -8.58
C THR A 186 -6.03 -12.79 -7.88
N PHE A 187 -7.20 -12.88 -7.27
CA PHE A 187 -7.76 -14.16 -6.77
C PHE A 187 -8.59 -14.90 -7.84
N GLY A 188 -8.40 -14.59 -9.13
CA GLY A 188 -9.12 -15.18 -10.24
C GLY A 188 -10.39 -14.42 -10.64
N SER A 189 -11.27 -15.07 -11.38
CA SER A 189 -12.47 -14.45 -11.99
C SER A 189 -13.76 -14.62 -11.16
N ASN A 190 -13.75 -15.44 -10.13
CA ASN A 190 -14.93 -15.68 -9.30
C ASN A 190 -15.05 -14.61 -8.19
N ALA A 191 -16.14 -13.83 -8.20
CA ALA A 191 -16.30 -12.70 -7.29
C ALA A 191 -16.50 -13.13 -5.83
N ASP A 192 -17.13 -14.27 -5.56
CA ASP A 192 -17.31 -14.78 -4.20
C ASP A 192 -15.98 -15.26 -3.64
N LEU A 193 -15.26 -16.08 -4.38
CA LEU A 193 -13.93 -16.53 -3.97
C LEU A 193 -12.96 -15.37 -3.77
N SER A 194 -12.96 -14.38 -4.68
CA SER A 194 -12.13 -13.17 -4.52
C SER A 194 -12.51 -12.38 -3.26
N SER A 195 -13.79 -12.29 -2.94
CA SER A 195 -14.26 -11.65 -1.71
C SER A 195 -13.74 -12.36 -0.45
N ASP A 196 -13.87 -13.68 -0.40
CA ASP A 196 -13.45 -14.48 0.76
C ASP A 196 -11.94 -14.38 0.99
N PHE A 197 -11.14 -14.49 -0.08
CA PHE A 197 -9.69 -14.32 -0.02
C PHE A 197 -9.27 -12.89 0.34
N THR A 198 -9.96 -11.88 -0.19
CA THR A 198 -9.70 -10.47 0.17
C THR A 198 -9.92 -10.24 1.65
N ILE A 199 -11.03 -10.72 2.21
CA ILE A 199 -11.36 -10.56 3.63
C ILE A 199 -10.34 -11.31 4.50
N ALA A 200 -10.02 -12.55 4.16
CA ALA A 200 -9.02 -13.34 4.89
C ALA A 200 -7.63 -12.67 4.89
N TYR A 201 -7.24 -12.10 3.76
CA TYR A 201 -6.01 -11.33 3.61
C TYR A 201 -6.01 -10.09 4.52
N MET A 202 -7.09 -9.32 4.48
CA MET A 202 -7.27 -8.14 5.33
C MET A 202 -7.21 -8.51 6.82
N ASP A 203 -7.91 -9.56 7.22
CA ASP A 203 -7.93 -10.03 8.61
C ASP A 203 -6.52 -10.40 9.11
N GLY A 204 -5.71 -11.03 8.27
CA GLY A 204 -4.34 -11.36 8.63
C GLY A 204 -3.45 -10.14 8.80
N PHE A 205 -3.49 -9.18 7.87
CA PHE A 205 -2.68 -7.96 7.95
C PHE A 205 -3.19 -6.95 8.98
N GLN A 206 -4.50 -6.70 9.04
CA GLN A 206 -5.08 -5.67 9.90
C GLN A 206 -5.42 -6.19 11.30
N GLY A 207 -5.68 -7.50 11.42
CA GLY A 207 -6.30 -8.09 12.60
C GLY A 207 -7.81 -7.74 12.67
N LYS A 208 -8.53 -8.36 13.60
CA LYS A 208 -9.97 -8.09 13.81
C LYS A 208 -10.27 -6.65 14.25
N LYS A 209 -9.32 -6.01 14.93
CA LYS A 209 -9.38 -4.59 15.33
C LYS A 209 -8.05 -3.94 14.99
N ILE A 210 -8.12 -2.80 14.31
CA ILE A 210 -6.93 -2.02 13.98
C ILE A 210 -6.33 -1.46 15.27
N ASN A 211 -5.02 -1.69 15.44
CA ASN A 211 -4.25 -1.25 16.59
C ASN A 211 -2.76 -1.05 16.20
N SER A 212 -1.89 -0.85 17.16
CA SER A 212 -0.44 -0.64 16.93
C SER A 212 0.27 -1.80 16.23
N ASN A 213 -0.30 -3.01 16.26
CA ASN A 213 0.24 -4.21 15.62
C ASN A 213 -0.42 -4.51 14.26
N SER A 214 -1.21 -3.59 13.74
CA SER A 214 -1.82 -3.71 12.42
C SER A 214 -0.93 -3.14 11.32
N VAL A 215 -1.01 -3.75 10.15
CA VAL A 215 -0.58 -3.18 8.87
C VAL A 215 -1.85 -2.97 8.04
N LEU A 216 -2.09 -1.74 7.60
CA LEU A 216 -3.28 -1.44 6.79
C LEU A 216 -3.14 -2.05 5.39
N THR A 217 -4.20 -2.66 4.91
CA THR A 217 -4.28 -3.10 3.52
C THR A 217 -4.91 -2.01 2.66
N MET A 218 -4.35 -1.78 1.48
CA MET A 218 -4.92 -0.93 0.44
C MET A 218 -5.45 -1.82 -0.66
N VAL A 219 -6.73 -2.15 -0.58
CA VAL A 219 -7.38 -3.01 -1.59
C VAL A 219 -7.45 -2.28 -2.93
N LYS A 220 -7.05 -2.95 -3.99
CA LYS A 220 -6.90 -2.37 -5.32
C LYS A 220 -7.43 -3.30 -6.42
N HIS A 221 -7.77 -2.75 -7.59
CA HIS A 221 -7.84 -1.36 -8.02
C HIS A 221 -9.31 -0.99 -8.25
N PHE A 222 -9.89 -0.25 -7.35
CA PHE A 222 -11.32 0.08 -7.39
C PHE A 222 -11.70 0.87 -8.66
N PRO A 223 -12.76 0.52 -9.39
CA PRO A 223 -13.79 -0.50 -9.12
C PRO A 223 -13.50 -1.90 -9.68
N GLY A 224 -12.29 -2.17 -10.14
CA GLY A 224 -11.82 -3.44 -10.69
C GLY A 224 -11.19 -3.30 -12.07
N GLY A 225 -9.88 -3.60 -12.17
CA GLY A 225 -9.09 -3.47 -13.41
C GLY A 225 -9.22 -4.68 -14.36
N GLY A 226 -9.81 -5.78 -13.90
CA GLY A 226 -9.84 -7.03 -14.64
C GLY A 226 -10.54 -7.03 -16.00
N PRO A 227 -11.61 -6.23 -16.23
CA PRO A 227 -12.29 -6.16 -17.54
C PRO A 227 -11.62 -5.16 -18.50
N GLN A 228 -10.31 -5.10 -18.50
CA GLN A 228 -9.54 -4.22 -19.38
C GLN A 228 -9.75 -4.57 -20.85
N GLU A 229 -10.14 -3.60 -21.68
CA GLU A 229 -10.36 -3.82 -23.11
C GLU A 229 -9.10 -4.38 -23.78
N ASP A 230 -9.23 -5.50 -24.47
CA ASP A 230 -8.14 -6.25 -25.12
C ASP A 230 -6.96 -6.62 -24.21
N GLY A 231 -7.12 -6.54 -22.90
CA GLY A 231 -6.05 -6.78 -21.93
C GLY A 231 -4.97 -5.71 -21.89
N LEU A 232 -5.19 -4.55 -22.53
CA LEU A 232 -4.22 -3.47 -22.63
C LEU A 232 -3.97 -2.80 -21.28
N ASP A 233 -2.71 -2.40 -21.05
CA ASP A 233 -2.30 -1.82 -19.77
C ASP A 233 -2.82 -0.37 -19.62
N PRO A 234 -3.53 -0.03 -18.53
CA PRO A 234 -4.10 1.30 -18.32
C PRO A 234 -3.08 2.39 -18.02
N HIS A 235 -1.81 2.05 -17.76
CA HIS A 235 -0.73 3.05 -17.69
C HIS A 235 -0.42 3.68 -19.05
N LEU A 236 -0.92 3.08 -20.14
CA LEU A 236 -0.74 3.56 -21.50
C LEU A 236 -2.06 4.12 -22.04
N TYR A 237 -1.99 5.14 -22.89
CA TYR A 237 -3.16 5.75 -23.51
C TYR A 237 -4.07 4.73 -24.22
N SER A 238 -3.49 3.70 -24.82
CA SER A 238 -4.23 2.63 -25.49
C SER A 238 -5.05 1.74 -24.56
N GLY A 239 -4.77 1.74 -23.26
CA GLY A 239 -5.41 0.90 -22.25
C GLY A 239 -6.45 1.61 -21.39
N GLN A 240 -6.95 2.79 -21.80
CA GLN A 240 -7.85 3.60 -20.98
C GLN A 240 -9.28 3.06 -20.83
N ASN A 241 -9.67 2.10 -21.66
CA ASN A 241 -11.04 1.59 -21.68
C ASN A 241 -11.21 0.32 -20.84
N GLN A 242 -12.30 0.26 -20.09
CA GLN A 242 -12.81 -0.96 -19.48
C GLN A 242 -14.14 -1.36 -20.13
N VAL A 243 -14.32 -2.65 -20.30
CA VAL A 243 -15.52 -3.21 -20.91
C VAL A 243 -16.17 -4.24 -19.98
N TYR A 244 -17.48 -4.18 -19.84
CA TYR A 244 -18.25 -5.07 -18.97
C TYR A 244 -19.27 -5.86 -19.81
N PRO A 245 -18.84 -6.94 -20.48
CA PRO A 245 -19.75 -7.76 -21.27
C PRO A 245 -20.94 -8.24 -20.42
N GLY A 246 -22.13 -8.17 -20.97
CA GLY A 246 -23.35 -8.56 -20.26
C GLY A 246 -23.77 -7.57 -19.15
N ASN A 247 -23.29 -6.34 -19.19
CA ASN A 247 -23.55 -5.31 -18.16
C ASN A 247 -23.14 -5.73 -16.74
N ASN A 248 -22.00 -6.38 -16.62
CA ASN A 248 -21.55 -7.10 -15.41
C ASN A 248 -20.75 -6.25 -14.42
N PHE A 249 -20.89 -4.92 -14.42
CA PHE A 249 -20.17 -4.01 -13.55
C PHE A 249 -20.34 -4.36 -12.06
N GLU A 250 -21.58 -4.64 -11.63
CA GLU A 250 -21.88 -5.00 -10.24
C GLU A 250 -21.15 -6.28 -9.77
N TYR A 251 -20.90 -7.21 -10.67
CA TYR A 251 -20.12 -8.40 -10.37
C TYR A 251 -18.67 -8.07 -10.01
N HIS A 252 -18.07 -7.10 -10.72
CA HIS A 252 -16.71 -6.61 -10.44
C HIS A 252 -16.62 -5.80 -9.15
N LEU A 253 -17.68 -5.08 -8.78
CA LEU A 253 -17.75 -4.34 -7.53
C LEU A 253 -17.87 -5.22 -6.28
N LYS A 254 -18.33 -6.45 -6.42
CA LYS A 254 -18.66 -7.30 -5.27
C LYS A 254 -17.52 -7.50 -4.29
N PRO A 255 -16.28 -7.84 -4.68
CA PRO A 255 -15.16 -7.97 -3.74
C PRO A 255 -14.85 -6.69 -2.97
N PHE A 256 -14.95 -5.54 -3.63
CA PHE A 256 -14.70 -4.24 -3.00
C PHE A 256 -15.81 -3.86 -2.01
N LYS A 257 -17.09 -4.06 -2.37
CA LYS A 257 -18.24 -3.86 -1.45
C LYS A 257 -18.08 -4.72 -0.20
N ASN A 258 -17.71 -5.99 -0.38
CA ASN A 258 -17.48 -6.90 0.74
C ASN A 258 -16.30 -6.48 1.60
N ALA A 259 -15.19 -6.03 1.02
CA ALA A 259 -14.05 -5.50 1.76
C ALA A 259 -14.42 -4.26 2.58
N ILE A 260 -15.16 -3.31 2.01
CA ILE A 260 -15.65 -2.11 2.70
C ILE A 260 -16.52 -2.49 3.89
N ASN A 261 -17.46 -3.41 3.71
CA ASN A 261 -18.33 -3.90 4.77
C ASN A 261 -17.58 -4.66 5.88
N ASN A 262 -16.36 -5.16 5.58
CA ASN A 262 -15.48 -5.84 6.52
C ASN A 262 -14.29 -4.99 6.98
N ASN A 263 -14.54 -3.70 7.24
CA ASN A 263 -13.59 -2.80 7.89
C ASN A 263 -12.37 -2.39 7.05
N LEU A 264 -12.46 -2.40 5.72
CA LEU A 264 -11.45 -1.78 4.85
C LEU A 264 -11.29 -0.30 5.20
N LYS A 265 -10.05 0.19 5.27
CA LYS A 265 -9.73 1.59 5.59
C LYS A 265 -9.09 2.35 4.43
N VAL A 266 -8.43 1.65 3.55
CA VAL A 266 -7.70 2.26 2.44
C VAL A 266 -8.04 1.53 1.15
N ILE A 267 -8.35 2.29 0.12
CA ILE A 267 -8.66 1.77 -1.22
C ILE A 267 -7.83 2.53 -2.25
N MET A 268 -7.37 1.83 -3.27
CA MET A 268 -6.68 2.44 -4.40
C MET A 268 -7.62 2.45 -5.61
N PRO A 269 -7.97 3.65 -6.12
CA PRO A 269 -8.75 3.71 -7.35
C PRO A 269 -7.92 3.25 -8.56
N TYR A 270 -8.62 2.76 -9.59
CA TYR A 270 -8.03 2.43 -10.88
C TYR A 270 -7.80 3.69 -11.72
N TYR A 271 -7.00 3.60 -12.78
CA TYR A 271 -6.55 4.69 -13.64
C TYR A 271 -7.67 5.38 -14.44
#